data_4302206a11d53df43d528fb918693bfb
#
_entry.id   4302206a11d53df43d528fb918693bfb
#
_cell.length_a   1.000
_cell.length_b   1.000
_cell.length_c   1.000
_cell.angle_alpha   90.00
_cell.angle_beta   90.00
_cell.angle_gamma   90.00
#
_symmetry.space_group_name_H-M   'P 1'
#
loop_
_entity.id
_entity.type
_entity.pdbx_description
1 polymer ?
#
loop_
_entity_poly.entity_id
_entity_poly.type
_entity_poly.pdbx_seq_one_letter_code
_entity_poly.pdbx_strand_id
1 'polypeptide(L)'
;MPNYAVIDLGSNTIRLVVYEVKDDRRKTYSSKDFKSLINDKVMAGLSAFVADDGTFTDDGVRRAASVLKGHAKRARYFDCKRIDVFATAVLRNAANSAEAVAAIERESGLAINLLSAADEAHLGFVGATCDRTIERGTLVDIGGGSTELTRIEDGRDFDNVSLGQGSLSSYAAFVRAILPTPEEMDAVAGALFERLAALSDRDAYRTDVVVWQSGPQRP
;
A
#
# COMPACT_ATOMS: atom_id res chain seq x y z
N MET A 1 5.05 7.26 26.92
CA MET A 1 4.53 6.26 25.94
C MET A 1 5.57 6.18 24.83
N PRO A 2 5.87 5.01 24.29
CA PRO A 2 6.87 4.87 23.21
C PRO A 2 6.29 5.30 21.87
N ASN A 3 7.15 5.85 21.03
CA ASN A 3 6.81 6.21 19.65
C ASN A 3 7.35 5.17 18.67
N TYR A 4 6.58 4.92 17.63
CA TYR A 4 6.90 4.02 16.52
C TYR A 4 6.64 4.73 15.20
N ALA A 5 7.53 4.56 14.25
CA ALA A 5 7.37 5.10 12.90
C ALA A 5 7.08 3.99 11.90
N VAL A 6 6.09 4.20 11.07
CA VAL A 6 5.78 3.35 9.92
C VAL A 6 5.95 4.19 8.67
N ILE A 7 6.70 3.69 7.71
CA ILE A 7 6.87 4.32 6.40
C ILE A 7 6.31 3.34 5.35
N ASP A 8 5.30 3.81 4.61
CA ASP A 8 4.71 3.11 3.48
C ASP A 8 5.31 3.67 2.17
N LEU A 9 6.03 2.83 1.44
CA LEU A 9 6.64 3.14 0.16
C LEU A 9 5.77 2.58 -0.96
N GLY A 10 4.78 3.38 -1.36
CA GLY A 10 3.83 3.04 -2.40
C GLY A 10 4.22 3.58 -3.78
N SER A 11 3.41 3.26 -4.80
CA SER A 11 3.66 3.61 -6.21
C SER A 11 3.68 5.11 -6.48
N ASN A 12 2.86 5.88 -5.78
CA ASN A 12 2.77 7.34 -5.95
C ASN A 12 3.36 8.12 -4.79
N THR A 13 3.18 7.61 -3.59
CA THR A 13 3.48 8.33 -2.36
C THR A 13 4.34 7.50 -1.44
N ILE A 14 5.24 8.20 -0.74
CA ILE A 14 5.93 7.66 0.42
C ILE A 14 5.38 8.39 1.64
N ARG A 15 4.83 7.64 2.58
CA ARG A 15 4.11 8.17 3.73
C ARG A 15 4.78 7.75 5.03
N LEU A 16 5.05 8.70 5.90
CA LEU A 16 5.46 8.48 7.27
C LEU A 16 4.28 8.72 8.20
N VAL A 17 4.01 7.75 9.07
CA VAL A 17 3.15 7.97 10.23
C VAL A 17 3.95 7.65 11.48
N VAL A 18 3.95 8.56 12.45
CA VAL A 18 4.52 8.33 13.78
C VAL A 18 3.37 8.16 14.76
N TYR A 19 3.36 7.04 15.45
CA TYR A 19 2.38 6.71 16.47
C TYR A 19 3.01 6.73 17.86
N GLU A 20 2.33 7.40 18.79
CA GLU A 20 2.49 7.18 20.21
C GLU A 20 1.59 6.01 20.61
N VAL A 21 2.16 4.98 21.24
CA VAL A 21 1.45 3.76 21.64
C VAL A 21 1.27 3.78 23.17
N LYS A 22 0.02 3.60 23.65
CA LYS A 22 -0.30 3.69 25.09
C LYS A 22 0.44 2.65 25.92
N ASP A 23 0.50 1.41 25.44
CA ASP A 23 1.22 0.31 26.08
C ASP A 23 1.68 -0.68 24.99
N ASP A 24 2.98 -0.74 24.76
CA ASP A 24 3.61 -1.58 23.72
C ASP A 24 3.82 -3.05 24.15
N ARG A 25 3.32 -3.45 25.31
CA ARG A 25 3.38 -4.83 25.84
C ARG A 25 2.08 -5.60 25.69
N ARG A 26 1.05 -4.99 25.15
CA ARG A 26 -0.25 -5.65 24.91
C ARG A 26 -0.14 -6.68 23.80
N LYS A 27 -1.00 -7.70 23.87
CA LYS A 27 -1.14 -8.72 22.80
C LYS A 27 -2.15 -8.31 21.72
N THR A 28 -3.09 -7.46 22.07
CA THR A 28 -4.16 -6.98 21.16
C THR A 28 -4.30 -5.48 21.30
N TYR A 29 -4.58 -4.83 20.18
CA TYR A 29 -4.71 -3.40 20.06
C TYR A 29 -6.00 -3.02 19.33
N SER A 30 -6.50 -1.83 19.63
CA SER A 30 -7.53 -1.13 18.87
C SER A 30 -6.97 0.21 18.38
N SER A 31 -7.66 0.92 17.48
CA SER A 31 -7.20 2.23 17.00
C SER A 31 -6.98 3.23 18.14
N LYS A 32 -7.77 3.12 19.24
CA LYS A 32 -7.67 3.98 20.43
C LYS A 32 -6.37 3.83 21.23
N ASP A 33 -5.59 2.79 20.95
CA ASP A 33 -4.30 2.55 21.59
C ASP A 33 -3.15 3.27 20.86
N PHE A 34 -3.44 3.80 19.66
CA PHE A 34 -2.50 4.54 18.83
C PHE A 34 -2.93 6.00 18.71
N LYS A 35 -2.01 6.91 18.98
CA LYS A 35 -2.19 8.34 18.71
C LYS A 35 -1.23 8.76 17.61
N SER A 36 -1.75 9.16 16.46
CA SER A 36 -0.94 9.71 15.38
C SER A 36 -0.37 11.07 15.82
N LEU A 37 0.96 11.17 15.90
CA LEU A 37 1.68 12.41 16.21
C LEU A 37 2.01 13.19 14.93
N ILE A 38 2.33 12.48 13.86
CA ILE A 38 2.61 13.04 12.54
C ILE A 38 2.12 12.06 11.48
N ASN A 39 1.63 12.62 10.39
CA ASN A 39 1.21 11.92 9.20
C ASN A 39 1.67 12.74 7.99
N ASP A 40 2.85 12.40 7.49
CA ASP A 40 3.54 13.14 6.44
C ASP A 40 3.58 12.33 5.15
N LYS A 41 3.08 12.92 4.08
CA LYS A 41 2.92 12.29 2.78
C LYS A 41 3.70 13.06 1.72
N VAL A 42 4.67 12.39 1.09
CA VAL A 42 5.43 12.94 -0.02
C VAL A 42 4.97 12.30 -1.32
N MET A 43 4.59 13.11 -2.30
CA MET A 43 4.30 12.67 -3.66
C MET A 43 5.63 12.30 -4.34
N ALA A 44 5.99 11.04 -4.29
CA ALA A 44 7.26 10.55 -4.83
C ALA A 44 7.16 10.19 -6.31
N GLY A 45 5.98 9.76 -6.78
CA GLY A 45 5.71 9.42 -8.17
C GLY A 45 6.53 8.23 -8.65
N LEU A 46 6.75 7.21 -7.80
CA LEU A 46 7.70 6.14 -8.07
C LEU A 46 7.33 5.30 -9.29
N SER A 47 6.05 5.19 -9.63
CA SER A 47 5.61 4.48 -10.84
C SER A 47 6.17 5.09 -12.14
N ALA A 48 6.49 6.38 -12.16
CA ALA A 48 7.11 7.04 -13.32
C ALA A 48 8.60 6.68 -13.52
N PHE A 49 9.20 5.99 -12.55
CA PHE A 49 10.59 5.53 -12.61
C PHE A 49 10.70 4.03 -12.94
N VAL A 50 9.62 3.41 -13.38
CA VAL A 50 9.65 2.06 -13.97
C VAL A 50 9.79 2.24 -15.48
N ALA A 51 10.87 1.70 -16.04
CA ALA A 51 11.14 1.74 -17.47
C ALA A 51 10.24 0.75 -18.25
N ASP A 52 10.23 0.86 -19.59
CA ASP A 52 9.39 0.02 -20.47
C ASP A 52 9.70 -1.49 -20.32
N ASP A 53 10.92 -1.85 -19.95
CA ASP A 53 11.34 -3.23 -19.68
C ASP A 53 10.95 -3.72 -18.27
N GLY A 54 10.25 -2.88 -17.49
CA GLY A 54 9.83 -3.18 -16.13
C GLY A 54 10.90 -2.95 -15.05
N THR A 55 12.10 -2.44 -15.40
CA THR A 55 13.14 -2.16 -14.41
C THR A 55 12.86 -0.86 -13.64
N PHE A 56 13.13 -0.87 -12.34
CA PHE A 56 13.11 0.33 -11.53
C PHE A 56 14.44 1.06 -11.69
N THR A 57 14.39 2.31 -12.13
CA THR A 57 15.58 3.07 -12.55
C THR A 57 16.40 3.58 -11.37
N ASP A 58 17.68 3.93 -11.63
CA ASP A 58 18.57 4.53 -10.63
C ASP A 58 18.04 5.89 -10.13
N ASP A 59 17.34 6.66 -10.98
CA ASP A 59 16.67 7.89 -10.56
C ASP A 59 15.54 7.60 -9.58
N GLY A 60 14.80 6.52 -9.78
CA GLY A 60 13.79 6.03 -8.85
C GLY A 60 14.39 5.64 -7.51
N VAL A 61 15.51 4.92 -7.53
CA VAL A 61 16.28 4.55 -6.32
C VAL A 61 16.69 5.79 -5.55
N ARG A 62 17.31 6.76 -6.21
CA ARG A 62 17.73 8.04 -5.59
C ARG A 62 16.55 8.82 -5.04
N ARG A 63 15.44 8.85 -5.77
CA ARG A 63 14.21 9.52 -5.32
C ARG A 63 13.64 8.89 -4.05
N ALA A 64 13.47 7.57 -4.04
CA ALA A 64 12.98 6.82 -2.89
C ALA A 64 13.90 7.00 -1.67
N ALA A 65 15.20 6.80 -1.84
CA ALA A 65 16.18 6.93 -0.77
C ALA A 65 16.22 8.35 -0.18
N SER A 66 16.11 9.38 -1.00
CA SER A 66 16.07 10.78 -0.54
C SER A 66 14.86 11.05 0.36
N VAL A 67 13.67 10.57 -0.02
CA VAL A 67 12.45 10.74 0.77
C VAL A 67 12.55 9.94 2.08
N LEU A 68 13.04 8.69 2.01
CA LEU A 68 13.24 7.84 3.20
C LEU A 68 14.20 8.48 4.21
N LYS A 69 15.31 9.08 3.74
CA LYS A 69 16.22 9.84 4.62
C LYS A 69 15.50 11.00 5.33
N GLY A 70 14.66 11.73 4.60
CA GLY A 70 13.85 12.81 5.18
C GLY A 70 12.88 12.30 6.24
N HIS A 71 12.18 11.22 5.97
CA HIS A 71 11.27 10.57 6.93
C HIS A 71 12.02 9.99 8.13
N ALA A 72 13.16 9.34 7.93
CA ALA A 72 13.99 8.85 9.03
C ALA A 72 14.45 9.97 9.97
N LYS A 73 14.83 11.13 9.40
CA LYS A 73 15.19 12.30 10.22
C LYS A 73 14.01 12.77 11.08
N ARG A 74 12.79 12.82 10.52
CA ARG A 74 11.58 13.17 11.27
C ARG A 74 11.27 12.14 12.35
N ALA A 75 11.31 10.84 12.02
CA ALA A 75 11.06 9.78 12.99
C ALA A 75 12.03 9.82 14.17
N ARG A 76 13.31 10.10 13.91
CA ARG A 76 14.32 10.29 14.98
C ARG A 76 14.04 11.50 15.84
N TYR A 77 13.53 12.61 15.28
CA TYR A 77 13.12 13.79 16.05
C TYR A 77 12.01 13.48 17.07
N PHE A 78 11.16 12.48 16.75
CA PHE A 78 10.11 12.00 17.66
C PHE A 78 10.58 10.87 18.58
N ASP A 79 11.88 10.60 18.68
CA ASP A 79 12.45 9.53 19.52
C ASP A 79 11.78 8.17 19.31
N CYS A 80 11.49 7.83 18.06
CA CYS A 80 10.86 6.55 17.73
C CYS A 80 11.78 5.38 18.11
N LYS A 81 11.24 4.43 18.86
CA LYS A 81 11.94 3.20 19.23
C LYS A 81 12.31 2.34 18.01
N ARG A 82 11.47 2.38 16.98
CA ARG A 82 11.62 1.60 15.76
C ARG A 82 11.05 2.36 14.58
N ILE A 83 11.67 2.16 13.42
CA ILE A 83 11.20 2.65 12.13
C ILE A 83 11.01 1.41 11.26
N ASP A 84 9.77 1.11 10.89
CA ASP A 84 9.44 0.05 9.96
C ASP A 84 9.15 0.66 8.59
N VAL A 85 9.83 0.19 7.56
CA VAL A 85 9.58 0.59 6.17
C VAL A 85 8.98 -0.60 5.44
N PHE A 86 7.83 -0.39 4.83
CA PHE A 86 7.15 -1.37 3.98
C PHE A 86 7.15 -0.86 2.55
N ALA A 87 7.49 -1.74 1.61
CA ALA A 87 7.39 -1.45 0.19
C ALA A 87 6.41 -2.42 -0.48
N THR A 88 5.68 -1.94 -1.45
CA THR A 88 4.56 -2.64 -2.07
C THR A 88 4.73 -2.81 -3.59
N ALA A 89 3.66 -2.80 -4.34
CA ALA A 89 3.59 -3.20 -5.75
C ALA A 89 4.67 -2.60 -6.66
N VAL A 90 5.04 -1.33 -6.50
CA VAL A 90 5.99 -0.67 -7.40
C VAL A 90 7.38 -1.30 -7.39
N LEU A 91 7.87 -1.72 -6.21
CA LEU A 91 9.16 -2.42 -6.09
C LEU A 91 8.98 -3.92 -6.22
N ARG A 92 7.90 -4.48 -5.67
CA ARG A 92 7.63 -5.92 -5.77
C ARG A 92 7.54 -6.41 -7.21
N ASN A 93 6.92 -5.64 -8.09
CA ASN A 93 6.67 -6.00 -9.47
C ASN A 93 7.79 -5.55 -10.44
N ALA A 94 8.81 -4.85 -9.94
CA ALA A 94 9.93 -4.44 -10.78
C ALA A 94 10.77 -5.66 -11.23
N ALA A 95 11.23 -5.64 -12.48
CA ALA A 95 12.05 -6.71 -13.03
C ALA A 95 13.38 -6.89 -12.26
N ASN A 96 13.91 -5.82 -11.69
CA ASN A 96 15.10 -5.78 -10.85
C ASN A 96 14.78 -5.52 -9.37
N SER A 97 13.68 -6.07 -8.87
CA SER A 97 13.14 -5.78 -7.52
C SER A 97 14.20 -5.90 -6.41
N ALA A 98 14.93 -7.02 -6.36
CA ALA A 98 15.92 -7.27 -5.31
C ALA A 98 17.07 -6.26 -5.33
N GLU A 99 17.58 -5.94 -6.52
CA GLU A 99 18.65 -4.97 -6.71
C GLU A 99 18.20 -3.55 -6.36
N ALA A 100 16.98 -3.18 -6.75
CA ALA A 100 16.41 -1.87 -6.45
C ALA A 100 16.20 -1.69 -4.94
N VAL A 101 15.64 -2.69 -4.25
CA VAL A 101 15.48 -2.67 -2.78
C VAL A 101 16.83 -2.54 -2.10
N ALA A 102 17.80 -3.39 -2.45
CA ALA A 102 19.15 -3.33 -1.85
C ALA A 102 19.85 -1.99 -2.09
N ALA A 103 19.65 -1.38 -3.26
CA ALA A 103 20.19 -0.05 -3.56
C ALA A 103 19.54 1.04 -2.71
N ILE A 104 18.21 1.01 -2.55
CA ILE A 104 17.49 1.98 -1.71
C ILE A 104 17.89 1.81 -0.24
N GLU A 105 18.01 0.58 0.27
CA GLU A 105 18.47 0.30 1.64
C GLU A 105 19.87 0.85 1.89
N ARG A 106 20.79 0.56 0.98
CA ARG A 106 22.19 1.05 1.06
C ARG A 106 22.25 2.58 1.09
N GLU A 107 21.45 3.24 0.24
CA GLU A 107 21.43 4.70 0.17
C GLU A 107 20.68 5.35 1.32
N SER A 108 19.55 4.79 1.74
CA SER A 108 18.71 5.37 2.80
C SER A 108 19.23 5.06 4.21
N GLY A 109 19.92 3.94 4.38
CA GLY A 109 20.34 3.40 5.67
C GLY A 109 19.17 2.79 6.47
N LEU A 110 18.06 2.46 5.81
CA LEU A 110 16.88 1.83 6.39
C LEU A 110 16.65 0.46 5.75
N ALA A 111 16.34 -0.54 6.57
CA ALA A 111 15.89 -1.83 6.07
C ALA A 111 14.45 -1.71 5.52
N ILE A 112 14.17 -2.40 4.43
CA ILE A 112 12.87 -2.40 3.74
C ILE A 112 12.24 -3.78 3.82
N ASN A 113 11.03 -3.84 4.35
CA ASN A 113 10.19 -5.03 4.30
C ASN A 113 9.40 -4.98 2.99
N LEU A 114 9.85 -5.74 2.00
CA LEU A 114 9.13 -5.89 0.74
C LEU A 114 7.95 -6.84 0.96
N LEU A 115 6.73 -6.30 0.95
CA LEU A 115 5.53 -7.08 1.19
C LEU A 115 5.18 -7.95 -0.03
N SER A 116 4.83 -9.20 0.23
CA SER A 116 4.08 -9.98 -0.76
C SER A 116 2.67 -9.40 -0.94
N ALA A 117 1.99 -9.76 -2.03
CA ALA A 117 0.59 -9.34 -2.23
C ALA A 117 -0.31 -9.85 -1.10
N ALA A 118 -0.04 -11.06 -0.60
CA ALA A 118 -0.77 -11.65 0.51
C ALA A 118 -0.53 -10.91 1.83
N ASP A 119 0.71 -10.52 2.14
CA ASP A 119 1.02 -9.74 3.34
C ASP A 119 0.39 -8.34 3.28
N GLU A 120 0.43 -7.69 2.10
CA GLU A 120 -0.20 -6.38 1.88
C GLU A 120 -1.72 -6.47 2.12
N ALA A 121 -2.39 -7.48 1.54
CA ALA A 121 -3.81 -7.72 1.74
C ALA A 121 -4.15 -8.05 3.21
N HIS A 122 -3.35 -8.89 3.88
CA HIS A 122 -3.49 -9.20 5.29
C HIS A 122 -3.39 -7.96 6.18
N LEU A 123 -2.36 -7.14 5.96
CA LEU A 123 -2.20 -5.91 6.73
C LEU A 123 -3.33 -4.91 6.47
N GLY A 124 -3.82 -4.84 5.23
CA GLY A 124 -5.02 -4.09 4.88
C GLY A 124 -6.25 -4.57 5.65
N PHE A 125 -6.46 -5.89 5.71
CA PHE A 125 -7.54 -6.49 6.50
C PHE A 125 -7.41 -6.16 8.00
N VAL A 126 -6.24 -6.33 8.59
CA VAL A 126 -5.99 -6.00 10.01
C VAL A 126 -6.29 -4.52 10.28
N GLY A 127 -5.86 -3.62 9.40
CA GLY A 127 -6.15 -2.19 9.53
C GLY A 127 -7.64 -1.87 9.42
N ALA A 128 -8.34 -2.48 8.46
CA ALA A 128 -9.77 -2.24 8.22
C ALA A 128 -10.68 -2.81 9.33
N THR A 129 -10.21 -3.83 10.06
CA THR A 129 -11.00 -4.55 11.06
C THR A 129 -10.58 -4.28 12.51
N CYS A 130 -9.56 -3.45 12.75
CA CYS A 130 -9.02 -3.22 14.10
C CYS A 130 -10.04 -2.71 15.13
N ASP A 131 -11.10 -2.03 14.69
CA ASP A 131 -12.17 -1.48 15.55
C ASP A 131 -13.54 -2.10 15.30
N ARG A 132 -13.64 -3.05 14.38
CA ARG A 132 -14.92 -3.68 14.03
C ARG A 132 -14.70 -5.12 13.60
N THR A 133 -15.65 -5.96 13.90
CA THR A 133 -15.71 -7.33 13.37
C THR A 133 -16.53 -7.33 12.08
N ILE A 134 -15.98 -7.94 11.04
CA ILE A 134 -16.67 -8.22 9.79
C ILE A 134 -16.66 -9.74 9.65
N GLU A 135 -17.81 -10.36 9.84
CA GLU A 135 -17.91 -11.83 9.83
C GLU A 135 -17.74 -12.39 8.41
N ARG A 136 -18.30 -11.71 7.41
CA ARG A 136 -18.27 -12.13 6.02
C ARG A 136 -18.29 -10.92 5.08
N GLY A 137 -17.55 -11.01 3.97
CA GLY A 137 -17.54 -9.96 2.96
C GLY A 137 -16.30 -9.98 2.10
N THR A 138 -16.16 -8.95 1.29
CA THR A 138 -14.94 -8.69 0.51
C THR A 138 -14.40 -7.32 0.84
N LEU A 139 -13.15 -7.27 1.31
CA LEU A 139 -12.40 -6.02 1.44
C LEU A 139 -11.79 -5.68 0.08
N VAL A 140 -11.97 -4.45 -0.36
CA VAL A 140 -11.38 -3.90 -1.58
C VAL A 140 -10.45 -2.76 -1.20
N ASP A 141 -9.16 -2.91 -1.46
CA ASP A 141 -8.15 -1.88 -1.28
C ASP A 141 -7.61 -1.44 -2.64
N ILE A 142 -7.86 -0.19 -3.01
CA ILE A 142 -7.44 0.36 -4.30
C ILE A 142 -6.21 1.24 -4.08
N GLY A 143 -5.05 0.66 -4.41
CA GLY A 143 -3.78 1.36 -4.42
C GLY A 143 -3.51 2.18 -5.68
N GLY A 144 -2.29 2.68 -5.82
CA GLY A 144 -1.85 3.36 -7.04
C GLY A 144 -1.58 2.40 -8.20
N GLY A 145 -0.93 1.26 -7.93
CA GLY A 145 -0.48 0.30 -8.92
C GLY A 145 -1.26 -1.01 -8.96
N SER A 146 -1.99 -1.33 -7.89
CA SER A 146 -2.74 -2.57 -7.74
C SER A 146 -4.06 -2.34 -7.02
N THR A 147 -4.92 -3.36 -7.05
CA THR A 147 -6.15 -3.46 -6.25
C THR A 147 -6.15 -4.82 -5.58
N GLU A 148 -6.20 -4.84 -4.27
CA GLU A 148 -6.29 -6.04 -3.47
C GLU A 148 -7.75 -6.34 -3.15
N LEU A 149 -8.15 -7.61 -3.39
CA LEU A 149 -9.43 -8.15 -2.96
C LEU A 149 -9.15 -9.20 -1.88
N THR A 150 -9.71 -9.01 -0.69
CA THR A 150 -9.58 -9.96 0.40
C THR A 150 -10.95 -10.50 0.79
N ARG A 151 -11.12 -11.82 0.66
CA ARG A 151 -12.32 -12.51 1.10
C ARG A 151 -12.28 -12.69 2.61
N ILE A 152 -13.34 -12.28 3.29
CA ILE A 152 -13.51 -12.40 4.72
C ILE A 152 -14.53 -13.50 5.00
N GLU A 153 -14.14 -14.48 5.83
CA GLU A 153 -15.01 -15.54 6.34
C GLU A 153 -14.70 -15.76 7.83
N ASP A 154 -15.75 -15.91 8.62
CA ASP A 154 -15.66 -16.13 10.08
C ASP A 154 -14.74 -15.10 10.77
N GLY A 155 -14.83 -13.85 10.34
CA GLY A 155 -14.04 -12.74 10.88
C GLY A 155 -12.53 -12.79 10.57
N ARG A 156 -12.13 -13.55 9.54
CA ARG A 156 -10.72 -13.72 9.12
C ARG A 156 -10.57 -13.47 7.64
N ASP A 157 -9.38 -13.05 7.24
CA ASP A 157 -8.95 -13.00 5.85
C ASP A 157 -8.67 -14.44 5.36
N PHE A 158 -9.62 -14.97 4.64
CA PHE A 158 -9.61 -16.36 4.20
C PHE A 158 -8.78 -16.54 2.92
N ASP A 159 -8.91 -15.63 1.98
CA ASP A 159 -8.24 -15.66 0.69
C ASP A 159 -8.07 -14.25 0.13
N ASN A 160 -7.06 -14.03 -0.69
CA ASN A 160 -6.81 -12.74 -1.31
C ASN A 160 -6.25 -12.86 -2.71
N VAL A 161 -6.51 -11.84 -3.52
CA VAL A 161 -5.94 -11.68 -4.85
C VAL A 161 -5.56 -10.23 -5.08
N SER A 162 -4.43 -10.01 -5.72
CA SER A 162 -4.00 -8.69 -6.18
C SER A 162 -4.18 -8.58 -7.69
N LEU A 163 -4.96 -7.60 -8.10
CA LEU A 163 -5.13 -7.23 -9.51
C LEU A 163 -4.06 -6.19 -9.85
N GLY A 164 -3.29 -6.42 -10.90
CA GLY A 164 -2.25 -5.49 -11.37
C GLY A 164 -2.84 -4.21 -12.02
N GLN A 165 -3.87 -3.65 -11.40
CA GLN A 165 -4.55 -2.43 -11.84
C GLN A 165 -4.97 -1.62 -10.61
N GLY A 166 -4.43 -0.44 -10.48
CA GLY A 166 -4.77 0.53 -9.45
C GLY A 166 -5.16 1.88 -10.05
N SER A 167 -5.36 2.87 -9.23
CA SER A 167 -5.80 4.20 -9.66
C SER A 167 -4.83 4.89 -10.62
N LEU A 168 -3.52 4.85 -10.33
CA LEU A 168 -2.51 5.51 -11.18
C LEU A 168 -2.21 4.71 -12.45
N SER A 169 -2.10 3.38 -12.35
CA SER A 169 -1.86 2.55 -13.52
C SER A 169 -3.04 2.63 -14.50
N SER A 170 -4.27 2.69 -14.00
CA SER A 170 -5.45 2.96 -14.84
C SER A 170 -5.40 4.34 -15.49
N TYR A 171 -5.08 5.37 -14.69
CA TYR A 171 -4.96 6.73 -15.24
C TYR A 171 -3.90 6.80 -16.34
N ALA A 172 -2.72 6.27 -16.11
CA ALA A 172 -1.63 6.29 -17.08
C ALA A 172 -1.95 5.50 -18.38
N ALA A 173 -2.69 4.39 -18.25
CA ALA A 173 -3.02 3.54 -19.40
C ALA A 173 -4.16 4.11 -20.27
N PHE A 174 -5.18 4.70 -19.66
CA PHE A 174 -6.44 4.98 -20.33
C PHE A 174 -6.79 6.47 -20.43
N VAL A 175 -6.28 7.33 -19.54
CA VAL A 175 -6.68 8.75 -19.46
C VAL A 175 -5.65 9.64 -20.16
N ARG A 176 -6.10 10.52 -21.05
CA ARG A 176 -5.25 11.39 -21.85
C ARG A 176 -5.23 12.85 -21.37
N ALA A 177 -6.21 13.24 -20.56
CA ALA A 177 -6.34 14.58 -20.03
C ALA A 177 -6.38 14.57 -18.49
N ILE A 178 -6.59 15.74 -17.88
CA ILE A 178 -6.68 15.83 -16.40
C ILE A 178 -7.88 15.06 -15.84
N LEU A 179 -9.00 15.08 -16.56
CA LEU A 179 -10.20 14.33 -16.20
C LEU A 179 -10.50 13.31 -17.29
N PRO A 180 -10.90 12.08 -16.92
CA PRO A 180 -11.28 11.07 -17.89
C PRO A 180 -12.58 11.44 -18.59
N THR A 181 -12.69 11.08 -19.87
CA THR A 181 -13.97 11.09 -20.59
C THR A 181 -14.81 9.87 -20.19
N PRO A 182 -16.14 9.85 -20.51
CA PRO A 182 -16.96 8.66 -20.28
C PRO A 182 -16.41 7.39 -20.95
N GLU A 183 -15.90 7.52 -22.18
CA GLU A 183 -15.32 6.41 -22.95
C GLU A 183 -14.03 5.89 -22.29
N GLU A 184 -13.20 6.79 -21.74
CA GLU A 184 -12.00 6.39 -20.99
C GLU A 184 -12.36 5.73 -19.66
N MET A 185 -13.43 6.17 -19.00
CA MET A 185 -13.95 5.51 -17.79
C MET A 185 -14.47 4.09 -18.11
N ASP A 186 -15.18 3.92 -19.23
CA ASP A 186 -15.64 2.62 -19.69
C ASP A 186 -14.46 1.69 -20.02
N ALA A 187 -13.39 2.23 -20.61
CA ALA A 187 -12.17 1.46 -20.89
C ALA A 187 -11.46 1.01 -19.59
N VAL A 188 -11.38 1.88 -18.57
CA VAL A 188 -10.85 1.51 -17.24
C VAL A 188 -11.69 0.39 -16.62
N ALA A 189 -13.02 0.53 -16.65
CA ALA A 189 -13.93 -0.47 -16.10
C ALA A 189 -13.83 -1.79 -16.86
N GLY A 190 -13.77 -1.75 -18.20
CA GLY A 190 -13.62 -2.92 -19.06
C GLY A 190 -12.35 -3.71 -18.74
N ALA A 191 -11.21 -3.02 -18.61
CA ALA A 191 -9.94 -3.65 -18.24
C ALA A 191 -9.99 -4.30 -16.85
N LEU A 192 -10.68 -3.68 -15.89
CA LEU A 192 -10.87 -4.26 -14.56
C LEU A 192 -11.76 -5.50 -14.62
N PHE A 193 -12.85 -5.45 -15.39
CA PHE A 193 -13.74 -6.59 -15.57
C PHE A 193 -13.04 -7.78 -16.27
N GLU A 194 -12.17 -7.53 -17.24
CA GLU A 194 -11.37 -8.57 -17.88
C GLU A 194 -10.44 -9.27 -16.87
N ARG A 195 -9.78 -8.50 -16.00
CA ARG A 195 -8.91 -9.05 -14.94
C ARG A 195 -9.71 -9.86 -13.93
N LEU A 196 -10.86 -9.37 -13.50
CA LEU A 196 -11.77 -10.10 -12.62
C LEU A 196 -12.29 -11.38 -13.28
N ALA A 197 -12.63 -11.33 -14.56
CA ALA A 197 -13.09 -12.50 -15.32
C ALA A 197 -12.02 -13.57 -15.49
N ALA A 198 -10.75 -13.18 -15.50
CA ALA A 198 -9.61 -14.10 -15.60
C ALA A 198 -9.29 -14.83 -14.29
N LEU A 199 -9.87 -14.42 -13.16
CA LEU A 199 -9.71 -15.13 -11.89
C LEU A 199 -10.39 -16.49 -11.95
N SER A 200 -9.68 -17.53 -11.51
CA SER A 200 -10.19 -18.92 -11.48
C SER A 200 -11.38 -19.10 -10.53
N ASP A 201 -11.44 -18.32 -9.47
CA ASP A 201 -12.49 -18.36 -8.44
C ASP A 201 -13.11 -16.98 -8.18
N ARG A 202 -13.47 -16.28 -9.26
CA ARG A 202 -14.04 -14.91 -9.17
C ARG A 202 -15.31 -14.85 -8.33
N ASP A 203 -16.13 -15.94 -8.36
CA ASP A 203 -17.40 -15.97 -7.64
C ASP A 203 -17.20 -16.04 -6.13
N ALA A 204 -16.02 -16.45 -5.65
CA ALA A 204 -15.67 -16.45 -4.24
C ALA A 204 -15.59 -15.03 -3.65
N TYR A 205 -15.36 -14.01 -4.50
CA TYR A 205 -15.29 -12.61 -4.07
C TYR A 205 -16.63 -11.87 -4.22
N ARG A 206 -17.69 -12.54 -4.73
CA ARG A 206 -19.03 -11.96 -4.80
C ARG A 206 -19.67 -11.93 -3.43
N THR A 207 -20.13 -10.76 -3.03
CA THR A 207 -20.71 -10.55 -1.70
C THR A 207 -21.65 -9.36 -1.72
N ASP A 208 -22.62 -9.36 -0.79
CA ASP A 208 -23.48 -8.21 -0.53
C ASP A 208 -22.81 -7.22 0.44
N VAL A 209 -21.69 -7.61 1.06
CA VAL A 209 -20.92 -6.79 2.00
C VAL A 209 -19.56 -6.44 1.39
N VAL A 210 -19.41 -5.20 0.95
CA VAL A 210 -18.14 -4.67 0.43
C VAL A 210 -17.58 -3.67 1.42
N VAL A 211 -16.34 -3.89 1.83
CA VAL A 211 -15.58 -2.97 2.67
C VAL A 211 -14.56 -2.25 1.79
N TRP A 212 -14.70 -0.94 1.70
CA TRP A 212 -13.76 -0.12 0.93
C TRP A 212 -12.67 0.41 1.83
N GLN A 213 -11.43 0.24 1.39
CA GLN A 213 -10.28 0.91 1.95
C GLN A 213 -9.60 1.73 0.85
N SER A 214 -9.53 3.03 1.02
CA SER A 214 -8.81 3.93 0.14
C SER A 214 -7.87 4.78 0.97
N GLY A 215 -6.65 4.32 1.14
CA GLY A 215 -5.65 4.99 1.96
C GLY A 215 -6.04 5.10 3.44
N PRO A 216 -5.16 5.58 4.31
CA PRO A 216 -5.46 5.66 5.74
C PRO A 216 -6.59 6.65 5.97
N GLN A 217 -7.66 6.15 6.57
CA GLN A 217 -8.77 6.96 7.03
C GLN A 217 -8.24 8.01 8.02
N ARG A 218 -8.79 9.22 7.94
CA ARG A 218 -8.49 10.24 8.94
C ARG A 218 -9.06 9.78 10.29
N PRO A 219 -8.33 10.00 11.39
CA PRO A 219 -8.92 9.89 12.72
C PRO A 219 -10.05 10.90 12.90
#